data_47ab2aaac4b5cfff2f454de8644436dd
#
_entry.id   47ab2aaac4b5cfff2f454de8644436dd
#
_cell.length_a   1.000
_cell.length_b   1.000
_cell.length_c   1.000
_cell.angle_alpha   90.00
_cell.angle_beta   90.00
_cell.angle_gamma   90.00
#
_symmetry.space_group_name_H-M   'P 1'
#
loop_
_entity.id
_entity.type
_entity.pdbx_description
1 polymer ?
#
loop_
_entity_poly.entity_id
_entity_poly.type
_entity_poly.pdbx_seq_one_letter_code
_entity_poly.pdbx_strand_id
1 'polypeptide(L)'
;MFRFIVVLLLLVIFVLLFQTRSIKVKGNEYYGENSIISWLEKDKLSVNTVYLFWKYNYTDAEVPSVVEEMKLTFENPWTLVAHVKEKGKSGYVSSNDTNLYFDRKGTALFESKKTFTGVPYVEGLSFDASKVEIGKKIPVEDDSAFTLIAEASKYLVKYSLTPDKLVYANEQSVVLYFG
;
A
#
# COMPACT_ATOMS: atom_id res chain seq x y z
N MET A 1 -46.90 8.77 20.13
CA MET A 1 -45.84 9.64 20.67
C MET A 1 -44.80 8.86 21.48
N PHE A 2 -45.16 8.10 22.51
CA PHE A 2 -44.22 7.31 23.34
C PHE A 2 -43.32 6.34 22.52
N ARG A 3 -43.89 5.53 21.62
CA ARG A 3 -43.14 4.60 20.73
C ARG A 3 -42.10 5.32 19.87
N PHE A 4 -42.44 6.50 19.37
CA PHE A 4 -41.54 7.31 18.54
C PHE A 4 -40.34 7.82 19.34
N ILE A 5 -40.58 8.26 20.61
CA ILE A 5 -39.52 8.71 21.52
C ILE A 5 -38.58 7.55 21.87
N VAL A 6 -39.10 6.35 22.12
CA VAL A 6 -38.28 5.15 22.39
C VAL A 6 -37.39 4.80 21.20
N VAL A 7 -37.95 4.82 19.98
CA VAL A 7 -37.17 4.52 18.75
C VAL A 7 -36.08 5.58 18.55
N LEU A 8 -36.39 6.86 18.76
CA LEU A 8 -35.40 7.93 18.65
C LEU A 8 -34.27 7.77 19.67
N LEU A 9 -34.60 7.42 20.92
CA LEU A 9 -33.63 7.18 21.99
C LEU A 9 -32.72 5.99 21.68
N LEU A 10 -33.28 4.90 21.17
CA LEU A 10 -32.50 3.73 20.71
C LEU A 10 -31.55 4.08 19.55
N LEU A 11 -32.00 4.93 18.65
CA LEU A 11 -31.19 5.39 17.51
C LEU A 11 -30.03 6.26 17.98
N VAL A 12 -30.26 7.15 18.96
CA VAL A 12 -29.18 7.96 19.55
C VAL A 12 -28.19 7.08 20.30
N ILE A 13 -28.64 6.10 21.07
CA ILE A 13 -27.77 5.16 21.77
C ILE A 13 -26.94 4.37 20.75
N PHE A 14 -27.54 3.90 19.66
CA PHE A 14 -26.84 3.19 18.59
C PHE A 14 -25.73 4.06 17.97
N VAL A 15 -26.03 5.32 17.63
CA VAL A 15 -25.03 6.24 17.08
C VAL A 15 -23.88 6.48 18.05
N LEU A 16 -24.18 6.66 19.35
CA LEU A 16 -23.16 6.87 20.37
C LEU A 16 -22.28 5.62 20.62
N LEU A 17 -22.87 4.42 20.55
CA LEU A 17 -22.15 3.17 20.72
C LEU A 17 -21.16 2.92 19.57
N PHE A 18 -21.50 3.30 18.34
CA PHE A 18 -20.69 3.11 17.16
C PHE A 18 -19.83 4.33 16.78
N GLN A 19 -19.59 5.22 17.74
CA GLN A 19 -18.63 6.30 17.54
C GLN A 19 -17.20 5.75 17.53
N THR A 20 -16.45 6.02 16.45
CA THR A 20 -15.04 5.60 16.30
C THR A 20 -14.18 6.26 17.38
N ARG A 21 -13.55 5.46 18.24
CA ARG A 21 -12.62 5.90 19.28
C ARG A 21 -11.20 5.44 19.03
N SER A 22 -11.03 4.33 18.33
CA SER A 22 -9.73 3.75 18.05
C SER A 22 -9.77 2.96 16.73
N ILE A 23 -8.67 3.06 16.00
CA ILE A 23 -8.40 2.23 14.83
C ILE A 23 -7.05 1.58 15.05
N LYS A 24 -6.99 0.26 14.95
CA LYS A 24 -5.77 -0.54 14.98
C LYS A 24 -5.44 -1.00 13.58
N VAL A 25 -4.16 -1.15 13.28
CA VAL A 25 -3.71 -1.63 11.96
C VAL A 25 -3.00 -2.97 12.11
N LYS A 26 -3.23 -3.87 11.17
CA LYS A 26 -2.57 -5.17 11.08
C LYS A 26 -2.20 -5.47 9.62
N GLY A 27 -1.03 -6.11 9.45
CA GLY A 27 -0.56 -6.56 8.14
C GLY A 27 0.25 -5.51 7.36
N ASN A 28 0.47 -4.32 7.94
CA ASN A 28 1.40 -3.35 7.38
C ASN A 28 2.86 -3.79 7.63
N GLU A 29 3.72 -3.58 6.64
CA GLU A 29 5.13 -3.97 6.64
C GLU A 29 6.05 -2.75 6.52
N TYR A 30 5.79 -1.89 5.54
CA TYR A 30 6.58 -0.69 5.25
C TYR A 30 5.78 0.61 5.29
N TYR A 31 4.48 0.56 5.18
CA TYR A 31 3.63 1.74 5.29
C TYR A 31 3.17 1.94 6.73
N GLY A 32 3.48 3.10 7.28
CA GLY A 32 3.29 3.37 8.71
C GLY A 32 1.82 3.27 9.16
N GLU A 33 1.59 2.67 10.33
CA GLU A 33 0.26 2.55 10.95
C GLU A 33 -0.46 3.91 11.02
N ASN A 34 0.24 4.97 11.48
CA ASN A 34 -0.31 6.32 11.58
C ASN A 34 -0.75 6.88 10.20
N SER A 35 -0.07 6.51 9.12
CA SER A 35 -0.46 6.94 7.77
C SER A 35 -1.76 6.29 7.32
N ILE A 36 -1.98 5.03 7.68
CA ILE A 36 -3.21 4.30 7.42
C ILE A 36 -4.36 4.87 8.24
N ILE A 37 -4.13 5.10 9.54
CA ILE A 37 -5.13 5.72 10.43
C ILE A 37 -5.53 7.10 9.89
N SER A 38 -4.54 7.96 9.59
CA SER A 38 -4.78 9.29 9.03
C SER A 38 -5.54 9.24 7.70
N TRP A 39 -5.32 8.20 6.88
CA TRP A 39 -6.10 7.99 5.65
C TRP A 39 -7.57 7.73 5.95
N LEU A 40 -7.85 6.84 6.90
CA LEU A 40 -9.22 6.50 7.31
C LEU A 40 -9.92 7.71 7.95
N GLU A 41 -9.20 8.52 8.72
CA GLU A 41 -9.72 9.71 9.41
C GLU A 41 -9.99 10.90 8.49
N LYS A 42 -9.45 10.93 7.28
CA LYS A 42 -9.75 11.97 6.28
C LYS A 42 -11.23 11.98 5.85
N ASP A 43 -11.90 10.87 5.99
CA ASP A 43 -13.33 10.79 5.66
C ASP A 43 -14.15 11.55 6.70
N LYS A 44 -15.06 12.40 6.23
CA LYS A 44 -15.94 13.19 7.12
C LYS A 44 -16.83 12.35 8.03
N LEU A 45 -17.14 11.13 7.61
CA LEU A 45 -17.97 10.19 8.36
C LEU A 45 -17.14 9.14 9.13
N SER A 46 -15.82 9.31 9.20
CA SER A 46 -14.90 8.42 9.94
C SER A 46 -15.20 8.31 11.43
N VAL A 47 -15.99 9.25 11.96
CA VAL A 47 -16.48 9.23 13.34
C VAL A 47 -17.43 8.06 13.63
N ASN A 48 -17.89 7.33 12.61
CA ASN A 48 -18.81 6.21 12.76
C ASN A 48 -18.17 4.91 12.24
N THR A 49 -18.02 3.94 13.16
CA THR A 49 -17.39 2.64 12.85
C THR A 49 -18.18 1.80 11.87
N VAL A 50 -19.52 1.85 11.91
CA VAL A 50 -20.38 1.10 10.97
C VAL A 50 -20.23 1.64 9.57
N TYR A 51 -20.15 2.95 9.41
CA TYR A 51 -19.92 3.58 8.12
C TYR A 51 -18.57 3.17 7.52
N LEU A 52 -17.48 3.28 8.28
CA LEU A 52 -16.15 2.87 7.82
C LEU A 52 -16.14 1.39 7.45
N PHE A 53 -16.67 0.53 8.32
CA PHE A 53 -16.78 -0.90 8.05
C PHE A 53 -17.53 -1.19 6.74
N TRP A 54 -18.69 -0.58 6.54
CA TRP A 54 -19.47 -0.74 5.31
C TRP A 54 -18.69 -0.23 4.09
N LYS A 55 -18.11 0.97 4.18
CA LYS A 55 -17.38 1.60 3.08
C LYS A 55 -16.23 0.72 2.58
N TYR A 56 -15.36 0.26 3.48
CA TYR A 56 -14.14 -0.48 3.08
C TYR A 56 -14.35 -1.97 2.83
N ASN A 57 -15.49 -2.54 3.19
CA ASN A 57 -15.78 -3.96 2.93
C ASN A 57 -16.78 -4.20 1.80
N TYR A 58 -17.61 -3.22 1.45
CA TYR A 58 -18.72 -3.42 0.52
C TYR A 58 -18.80 -2.37 -0.59
N THR A 59 -17.85 -1.45 -0.68
CA THR A 59 -17.75 -0.50 -1.80
C THR A 59 -16.34 -0.49 -2.35
N ASP A 60 -16.18 0.09 -3.56
CA ASP A 60 -14.87 0.34 -4.18
C ASP A 60 -14.20 1.58 -3.57
N ALA A 61 -14.04 1.57 -2.24
CA ALA A 61 -13.41 2.67 -1.54
C ALA A 61 -11.93 2.79 -1.93
N GLU A 62 -11.51 4.02 -2.20
CA GLU A 62 -10.10 4.29 -2.44
C GLU A 62 -9.25 3.96 -1.20
N VAL A 63 -8.12 3.30 -1.43
CA VAL A 63 -7.10 2.99 -0.44
C VAL A 63 -5.80 3.72 -0.78
N PRO A 64 -4.86 3.88 0.19
CA PRO A 64 -3.55 4.43 -0.13
C PRO A 64 -2.91 3.70 -1.31
N SER A 65 -2.24 4.42 -2.19
CA SER A 65 -1.67 3.89 -3.43
C SER A 65 -0.66 2.75 -3.22
N VAL A 66 -0.06 2.66 -2.03
CA VAL A 66 0.86 1.58 -1.61
C VAL A 66 0.14 0.35 -1.06
N VAL A 67 -1.17 0.46 -0.82
CA VAL A 67 -2.01 -0.62 -0.32
C VAL A 67 -2.68 -1.34 -1.49
N GLU A 68 -2.63 -2.67 -1.49
CA GLU A 68 -3.31 -3.52 -2.45
C GLU A 68 -4.77 -3.78 -2.03
N GLU A 69 -4.97 -4.08 -0.75
CA GLU A 69 -6.27 -4.39 -0.17
C GLU A 69 -6.35 -3.89 1.28
N MET A 70 -7.47 -3.35 1.67
CA MET A 70 -7.78 -2.98 3.05
C MET A 70 -9.19 -3.42 3.41
N LYS A 71 -9.29 -4.16 4.51
CA LYS A 71 -10.57 -4.60 5.08
C LYS A 71 -10.65 -4.21 6.54
N LEU A 72 -11.84 -3.84 6.99
CA LEU A 72 -12.07 -3.48 8.38
C LEU A 72 -12.86 -4.58 9.10
N THR A 73 -12.51 -4.82 10.36
CA THR A 73 -13.27 -5.68 11.26
C THR A 73 -13.52 -4.96 12.58
N PHE A 74 -14.59 -5.33 13.26
CA PHE A 74 -14.85 -4.83 14.60
C PHE A 74 -14.04 -5.62 15.64
N GLU A 75 -13.31 -4.93 16.51
CA GLU A 75 -12.84 -5.49 17.77
C GLU A 75 -13.93 -5.31 18.85
N ASN A 76 -14.58 -4.16 18.83
CA ASN A 76 -15.75 -3.80 19.62
C ASN A 76 -16.51 -2.66 18.91
N PRO A 77 -17.69 -2.23 19.36
CA PRO A 77 -18.50 -1.24 18.64
C PRO A 77 -17.79 0.08 18.30
N TRP A 78 -16.80 0.49 19.07
CA TRP A 78 -16.07 1.76 18.90
C TRP A 78 -14.62 1.59 18.45
N THR A 79 -14.15 0.35 18.23
CA THR A 79 -12.78 0.05 17.79
C THR A 79 -12.81 -0.80 16.53
N LEU A 80 -12.16 -0.31 15.47
CA LEU A 80 -11.95 -1.03 14.23
C LEU A 80 -10.52 -1.56 14.14
N VAL A 81 -10.37 -2.70 13.47
CA VAL A 81 -9.08 -3.23 13.05
C VAL A 81 -9.02 -3.19 11.54
N ALA A 82 -8.09 -2.39 11.00
CA ALA A 82 -7.78 -2.34 9.59
C ALA A 82 -6.77 -3.44 9.25
N HIS A 83 -7.21 -4.44 8.50
CA HIS A 83 -6.36 -5.46 7.92
C HIS A 83 -5.88 -4.98 6.57
N VAL A 84 -4.59 -4.77 6.45
CA VAL A 84 -3.96 -4.17 5.28
C VAL A 84 -3.07 -5.19 4.60
N LYS A 85 -3.18 -5.28 3.28
CA LYS A 85 -2.23 -5.96 2.42
C LYS A 85 -1.53 -4.91 1.57
N GLU A 86 -0.24 -4.75 1.77
CA GLU A 86 0.58 -3.81 0.99
C GLU A 86 0.96 -4.40 -0.36
N LYS A 87 1.20 -3.54 -1.35
CA LYS A 87 1.68 -3.96 -2.67
C LYS A 87 3.06 -4.58 -2.57
N GLY A 88 3.28 -5.65 -3.32
CA GLY A 88 4.57 -6.31 -3.38
C GLY A 88 5.64 -5.42 -4.01
N LYS A 89 6.83 -5.41 -3.42
CA LYS A 89 8.02 -4.74 -3.96
C LYS A 89 8.62 -5.58 -5.07
N SER A 90 8.77 -5.04 -6.28
CA SER A 90 9.37 -5.75 -7.43
C SER A 90 10.83 -5.40 -7.66
N GLY A 91 11.27 -4.26 -7.17
CA GLY A 91 12.64 -3.79 -7.27
C GLY A 91 12.80 -2.44 -6.59
N TYR A 92 14.04 -1.96 -6.55
CA TYR A 92 14.34 -0.60 -6.15
C TYR A 92 15.44 0.01 -7.02
N VAL A 93 15.40 1.33 -7.16
CA VAL A 93 16.45 2.12 -7.79
C VAL A 93 17.06 3.05 -6.76
N SER A 94 18.35 3.38 -6.92
CA SER A 94 19.00 4.39 -6.07
C SER A 94 18.63 5.79 -6.56
N SER A 95 18.18 6.65 -5.64
CA SER A 95 17.81 8.03 -5.90
C SER A 95 18.17 8.89 -4.68
N ASN A 96 18.99 9.93 -4.87
CA ASN A 96 19.31 10.92 -3.83
C ASN A 96 19.68 10.33 -2.46
N ASP A 97 20.63 9.37 -2.41
CA ASP A 97 21.07 8.64 -1.21
C ASP A 97 19.99 7.81 -0.51
N THR A 98 18.87 7.56 -1.18
CA THR A 98 17.81 6.65 -0.75
C THR A 98 17.51 5.61 -1.82
N ASN A 99 16.81 4.55 -1.45
CA ASN A 99 16.30 3.53 -2.36
C ASN A 99 14.81 3.78 -2.58
N LEU A 100 14.43 4.05 -3.82
CA LEU A 100 13.05 4.18 -4.25
C LEU A 100 12.52 2.80 -4.65
N TYR A 101 11.58 2.29 -3.89
CA TYR A 101 10.93 0.99 -4.12
C TYR A 101 9.73 1.15 -5.03
N PHE A 102 9.52 0.18 -5.92
CA PHE A 102 8.38 0.17 -6.84
C PHE A 102 7.71 -1.20 -6.93
N ASP A 103 6.44 -1.17 -7.32
CA ASP A 103 5.64 -2.36 -7.52
C ASP A 103 5.80 -2.93 -8.95
N ARG A 104 5.07 -4.01 -9.23
CA ARG A 104 5.05 -4.69 -10.52
C ARG A 104 4.62 -3.80 -11.70
N LYS A 105 3.89 -2.73 -11.43
CA LYS A 105 3.39 -1.78 -12.44
C LYS A 105 4.31 -0.56 -12.59
N GLY A 106 5.40 -0.52 -11.82
CA GLY A 106 6.28 0.64 -11.75
C GLY A 106 5.75 1.78 -10.89
N THR A 107 4.76 1.51 -10.01
CA THR A 107 4.29 2.51 -9.07
C THR A 107 5.33 2.71 -7.97
N ALA A 108 5.77 3.94 -7.76
CA ALA A 108 6.64 4.30 -6.65
C ALA A 108 5.91 4.07 -5.32
N LEU A 109 6.44 3.18 -4.48
CA LEU A 109 5.79 2.79 -3.24
C LEU A 109 6.23 3.65 -2.06
N PHE A 110 7.53 3.71 -1.83
CA PHE A 110 8.16 4.44 -0.73
C PHE A 110 9.66 4.57 -0.96
N GLU A 111 10.28 5.45 -0.19
CA GLU A 111 11.74 5.57 -0.12
C GLU A 111 12.25 5.03 1.22
N SER A 112 13.42 4.37 1.18
CA SER A 112 14.07 3.85 2.39
C SER A 112 15.57 3.73 2.19
N LYS A 113 16.34 3.96 3.25
CA LYS A 113 17.78 3.63 3.28
C LYS A 113 18.03 2.15 3.53
N LYS A 114 17.01 1.41 4.01
CA LYS A 114 17.11 -0.03 4.26
C LYS A 114 16.88 -0.80 2.98
N THR A 115 17.60 -1.89 2.80
CA THR A 115 17.35 -2.89 1.77
C THR A 115 16.45 -4.00 2.30
N PHE A 116 15.58 -4.53 1.44
CA PHE A 116 14.68 -5.64 1.78
C PHE A 116 15.14 -6.90 1.07
N THR A 117 15.22 -8.01 1.81
CA THR A 117 15.61 -9.31 1.26
C THR A 117 14.67 -9.74 0.13
N GLY A 118 15.23 -10.24 -0.95
CA GLY A 118 14.47 -10.71 -2.12
C GLY A 118 13.96 -9.60 -3.05
N VAL A 119 14.32 -8.34 -2.80
CA VAL A 119 14.01 -7.22 -3.69
C VAL A 119 15.30 -6.79 -4.39
N PRO A 120 15.42 -6.96 -5.72
CA PRO A 120 16.66 -6.65 -6.43
C PRO A 120 16.89 -5.14 -6.59
N TYR A 121 18.16 -4.76 -6.56
CA TYR A 121 18.59 -3.45 -7.03
C TYR A 121 18.49 -3.43 -8.56
N VAL A 122 17.91 -2.38 -9.11
CA VAL A 122 17.66 -2.24 -10.55
C VAL A 122 18.45 -1.06 -11.12
N GLU A 123 19.19 -1.33 -12.19
CA GLU A 123 19.88 -0.33 -13.00
C GLU A 123 19.32 -0.31 -14.43
N GLY A 124 19.62 0.75 -15.18
CA GLY A 124 19.25 0.87 -16.59
C GLY A 124 17.88 1.48 -16.84
N LEU A 125 17.14 1.86 -15.78
CA LEU A 125 15.93 2.64 -15.92
C LEU A 125 16.28 4.12 -16.08
N SER A 126 15.94 4.71 -17.22
CA SER A 126 16.09 6.14 -17.47
C SER A 126 14.83 6.88 -17.06
N PHE A 127 14.92 7.69 -16.01
CA PHE A 127 13.83 8.53 -15.54
C PHE A 127 14.35 9.80 -14.83
N ASP A 128 13.53 10.83 -14.80
CA ASP A 128 13.80 12.05 -14.07
C ASP A 128 13.33 11.91 -12.62
N ALA A 129 14.28 11.79 -11.68
CA ALA A 129 13.99 11.62 -10.25
C ALA A 129 13.15 12.77 -9.67
N SER A 130 13.26 13.98 -10.24
CA SER A 130 12.48 15.14 -9.76
C SER A 130 10.99 15.04 -10.06
N LYS A 131 10.59 14.17 -10.98
CA LYS A 131 9.19 13.93 -11.39
C LYS A 131 8.56 12.71 -10.72
N VAL A 132 9.31 12.03 -9.87
CA VAL A 132 8.80 10.85 -9.16
C VAL A 132 7.91 11.31 -8.00
N GLU A 133 6.71 10.76 -7.95
CA GLU A 133 5.77 10.96 -6.86
C GLU A 133 5.37 9.62 -6.27
N ILE A 134 5.45 9.50 -4.95
CA ILE A 134 5.00 8.28 -4.24
C ILE A 134 3.52 8.04 -4.55
N GLY A 135 3.23 6.80 -4.93
CA GLY A 135 1.90 6.36 -5.33
C GLY A 135 1.56 6.57 -6.79
N LYS A 136 2.43 7.19 -7.57
CA LYS A 136 2.30 7.32 -9.02
C LYS A 136 3.32 6.43 -9.73
N LYS A 137 3.08 6.18 -11.01
CA LYS A 137 4.00 5.43 -11.85
C LYS A 137 5.28 6.25 -12.07
N ILE A 138 6.43 5.58 -11.95
CA ILE A 138 7.73 6.19 -12.25
C ILE A 138 7.75 6.51 -13.76
N PRO A 139 8.06 7.76 -14.17
CA PRO A 139 8.03 8.19 -15.56
C PRO A 139 9.28 7.69 -16.30
N VAL A 140 9.27 6.45 -16.78
CA VAL A 140 10.31 5.86 -17.63
C VAL A 140 9.94 6.01 -19.11
N GLU A 141 10.94 5.93 -19.99
CA GLU A 141 10.72 5.98 -21.44
C GLU A 141 10.02 4.72 -21.95
N ASP A 142 10.31 3.58 -21.33
CA ASP A 142 9.75 2.28 -21.70
C ASP A 142 9.11 1.57 -20.52
N ASP A 143 7.80 1.52 -20.54
CA ASP A 143 6.97 0.90 -19.51
C ASP A 143 7.10 -0.63 -19.44
N SER A 144 7.58 -1.28 -20.51
CA SER A 144 7.78 -2.75 -20.55
C SER A 144 8.85 -3.20 -19.54
N ALA A 145 9.76 -2.29 -19.18
CA ALA A 145 10.81 -2.52 -18.21
C ALA A 145 10.26 -3.07 -16.88
N PHE A 146 9.18 -2.49 -16.36
CA PHE A 146 8.61 -2.92 -15.09
C PHE A 146 8.03 -4.34 -15.15
N THR A 147 7.47 -4.74 -16.28
CA THR A 147 6.94 -6.09 -16.47
C THR A 147 8.08 -7.11 -16.45
N LEU A 148 9.16 -6.85 -17.19
CA LEU A 148 10.34 -7.72 -17.24
C LEU A 148 11.04 -7.82 -15.88
N ILE A 149 11.21 -6.70 -15.18
CA ILE A 149 11.80 -6.66 -13.85
C ILE A 149 10.93 -7.46 -12.86
N ALA A 150 9.61 -7.31 -12.91
CA ALA A 150 8.70 -8.03 -12.02
C ALA A 150 8.70 -9.54 -12.30
N GLU A 151 8.81 -9.96 -13.56
CA GLU A 151 8.95 -11.37 -13.91
C GLU A 151 10.29 -11.93 -13.42
N ALA A 152 11.39 -11.22 -13.65
CA ALA A 152 12.69 -11.60 -13.14
C ALA A 152 12.66 -11.74 -11.61
N SER A 153 12.13 -10.75 -10.90
CA SER A 153 12.01 -10.76 -9.44
C SER A 153 11.21 -11.95 -8.91
N LYS A 154 10.14 -12.33 -9.61
CA LYS A 154 9.36 -13.53 -9.28
C LYS A 154 10.21 -14.82 -9.36
N TYR A 155 11.06 -14.94 -10.38
CA TYR A 155 11.97 -16.08 -10.50
C TYR A 155 13.08 -16.06 -9.47
N LEU A 156 13.63 -14.87 -9.15
CA LEU A 156 14.62 -14.72 -8.09
C LEU A 156 14.08 -15.24 -6.74
N VAL A 157 12.87 -14.83 -6.38
CA VAL A 157 12.22 -15.31 -5.15
C VAL A 157 11.97 -16.82 -5.22
N LYS A 158 11.42 -17.32 -6.34
CA LYS A 158 11.10 -18.75 -6.52
C LYS A 158 12.30 -19.67 -6.36
N TYR A 159 13.46 -19.24 -6.87
CA TYR A 159 14.68 -20.03 -6.84
C TYR A 159 15.67 -19.60 -5.76
N SER A 160 15.26 -18.70 -4.86
CA SER A 160 16.10 -18.15 -3.78
C SER A 160 17.41 -17.56 -4.30
N LEU A 161 17.37 -16.91 -5.46
CA LEU A 161 18.52 -16.25 -6.06
C LEU A 161 18.61 -14.81 -5.57
N THR A 162 19.81 -14.39 -5.21
CA THR A 162 20.11 -13.03 -4.69
C THR A 162 21.19 -12.39 -5.54
N PRO A 163 20.87 -11.84 -6.72
CA PRO A 163 21.84 -11.10 -7.51
C PRO A 163 22.23 -9.81 -6.83
N ASP A 164 23.45 -9.32 -7.08
CA ASP A 164 23.86 -7.99 -6.62
C ASP A 164 23.05 -6.90 -7.27
N LYS A 165 22.76 -7.08 -8.56
CA LYS A 165 21.91 -6.16 -9.33
C LYS A 165 21.24 -6.82 -10.51
N LEU A 166 20.14 -6.20 -10.93
CA LEU A 166 19.40 -6.48 -12.15
C LEU A 166 19.54 -5.26 -13.07
N VAL A 167 20.06 -5.46 -14.27
CA VAL A 167 20.19 -4.38 -15.25
C VAL A 167 19.14 -4.56 -16.34
N TYR A 168 18.27 -3.57 -16.52
CA TYR A 168 17.39 -3.49 -17.67
C TYR A 168 18.22 -3.08 -18.91
N ALA A 169 18.34 -3.97 -19.87
CA ALA A 169 19.17 -3.74 -21.05
C ALA A 169 18.34 -3.22 -22.25
N ASN A 170 17.14 -3.75 -22.45
CA ASN A 170 16.20 -3.35 -23.50
C ASN A 170 14.83 -4.02 -23.29
N GLU A 171 13.86 -3.75 -24.16
CA GLU A 171 12.48 -4.25 -24.11
C GLU A 171 12.33 -5.80 -24.03
N GLN A 172 13.40 -6.56 -24.27
CA GLN A 172 13.36 -8.02 -24.32
C GLN A 172 14.25 -8.68 -23.27
N SER A 173 15.09 -7.94 -22.56
CA SER A 173 16.11 -8.56 -21.72
C SER A 173 16.44 -7.77 -20.45
N VAL A 174 16.60 -8.54 -19.39
CA VAL A 174 17.25 -8.12 -18.15
C VAL A 174 18.47 -8.98 -17.90
N VAL A 175 19.54 -8.40 -17.41
CA VAL A 175 20.79 -9.07 -17.07
C VAL A 175 20.96 -9.12 -15.57
N LEU A 176 21.22 -10.31 -15.02
CA LEU A 176 21.46 -10.52 -13.60
C LEU A 176 22.96 -10.61 -13.35
N TYR A 177 23.46 -9.87 -12.39
CA TYR A 177 24.85 -9.91 -11.95
C TYR A 177 24.95 -10.58 -10.59
N PHE A 178 25.85 -11.57 -10.50
CA PHE A 178 26.18 -12.27 -9.27
C PHE A 178 27.68 -12.11 -9.07
N GLY A 179 28.12 -11.54 -7.92
CA GLY A 179 29.52 -11.37 -7.53
C GLY A 179 30.02 -12.48 -6.63
#